data_19945ea666084b7a005a1e98c47d7a22
#
_entry.id   19945ea666084b7a005a1e98c47d7a22
#
_cell.length_a   1.000
_cell.length_b   1.000
_cell.length_c   1.000
_cell.angle_alpha   90.00
_cell.angle_beta   90.00
_cell.angle_gamma   90.00
#
_symmetry.space_group_name_H-M   'P 1'
#
loop_
_entity.id
_entity.type
_entity.pdbx_description
1 polymer ?
#
loop_
_entity_poly.entity_id
_entity_poly.type
_entity_poly.pdbx_seq_one_letter_code
_entity_poly.pdbx_strand_id
1 'polypeptide(L)'
;MTIPENDLSVKARRNLDNLYSAEYDMWYCSAYVSSIAYQIEENYAGVAAKAMMQVSDAESNIVKKIQSLMGIVSVIALAVSSIGITSLMTSEIYRRKKEIGLLKAIGASNFEIYALFASESLVVAFFAGILGAFLGYALSYIIAYSIFGYGIGIAWIVLPLSIAFALLISIAGSLVPMRSVVNLLPAEVLYDRK
;
A
#
# COMPACT_ATOMS: atom_id res chain seq x y z
N MET A 1 11.57 20.59 18.48
CA MET A 1 11.02 19.94 17.28
C MET A 1 11.70 20.60 16.09
N THR A 2 12.66 19.95 15.44
CA THR A 2 13.44 20.51 14.31
C THR A 2 12.66 20.31 13.02
N ILE A 3 12.71 21.30 12.13
CA ILE A 3 12.04 21.24 10.82
C ILE A 3 12.95 20.46 9.86
N PRO A 4 12.40 19.54 9.04
CA PRO A 4 13.20 18.82 8.03
C PRO A 4 13.83 19.81 7.02
N GLU A 5 15.02 19.48 6.54
CA GLU A 5 15.72 20.32 5.56
C GLU A 5 14.91 20.49 4.28
N ASN A 6 14.94 21.71 3.76
CA ASN A 6 14.39 22.07 2.46
C ASN A 6 15.48 22.73 1.58
N ASP A 7 15.14 23.10 0.36
CA ASP A 7 16.05 23.71 -0.59
C ASP A 7 16.73 24.98 -0.05
N LEU A 8 16.08 25.70 0.84
CA LEU A 8 16.58 26.92 1.46
C LEU A 8 17.70 26.62 2.45
N SER A 9 17.56 25.60 3.30
CA SER A 9 18.59 25.18 4.26
C SER A 9 19.81 24.59 3.54
N VAL A 10 19.60 23.92 2.40
CA VAL A 10 20.69 23.39 1.54
C VAL A 10 21.47 24.53 0.86
N LYS A 11 20.78 25.57 0.38
CA LYS A 11 21.40 26.78 -0.19
C LYS A 11 22.23 27.51 0.87
N ALA A 12 21.68 27.75 2.06
CA ALA A 12 22.36 28.42 3.16
C ALA A 12 23.65 27.72 3.59
N ARG A 13 23.63 26.37 3.61
CA ARG A 13 24.81 25.56 3.94
C ARG A 13 25.91 25.65 2.90
N ARG A 14 25.56 25.84 1.63
CA ARG A 14 26.56 25.94 0.54
C ARG A 14 27.26 27.31 0.51
N ASN A 15 26.53 28.37 0.68
CA ASN A 15 27.08 29.74 0.79
C ASN A 15 26.00 30.69 1.29
N LEU A 16 26.22 31.31 2.47
CA LEU A 16 25.32 32.27 3.09
C LEU A 16 25.21 33.57 2.30
N ASP A 17 26.29 33.97 1.60
CA ASP A 17 26.33 35.21 0.80
C ASP A 17 25.44 35.18 -0.44
N ASN A 18 24.97 33.99 -0.85
CA ASN A 18 24.09 33.82 -2.00
C ASN A 18 22.59 33.83 -1.65
N LEU A 19 22.23 34.08 -0.38
CA LEU A 19 20.85 34.25 0.02
C LEU A 19 20.41 35.71 -0.12
N TYR A 20 19.20 35.92 -0.65
CA TYR A 20 18.54 37.22 -0.54
C TYR A 20 18.21 37.52 0.92
N SER A 21 18.16 38.80 1.30
CA SER A 21 17.88 39.21 2.70
C SER A 21 16.62 38.54 3.28
N ALA A 22 15.55 38.44 2.50
CA ALA A 22 14.32 37.79 2.91
C ALA A 22 14.47 36.25 3.08
N GLU A 23 15.30 35.59 2.25
CA GLU A 23 15.61 34.17 2.39
C GLU A 23 16.49 33.89 3.61
N TYR A 24 17.43 34.80 3.90
CA TYR A 24 18.28 34.73 5.08
C TYR A 24 17.46 34.86 6.37
N ASP A 25 16.59 35.85 6.46
CA ASP A 25 15.73 36.05 7.63
C ASP A 25 14.81 34.85 7.86
N MET A 26 14.24 34.30 6.80
CA MET A 26 13.39 33.13 6.87
C MET A 26 14.16 31.88 7.33
N TRP A 27 15.39 31.68 6.85
CA TRP A 27 16.25 30.59 7.27
C TRP A 27 16.73 30.78 8.72
N TYR A 28 17.16 31.98 9.09
CA TYR A 28 17.67 32.30 10.41
C TYR A 28 16.61 32.16 11.51
N CYS A 29 15.38 32.57 11.24
CA CYS A 29 14.25 32.44 12.16
C CYS A 29 13.60 31.06 12.17
N SER A 30 13.98 30.16 11.27
CA SER A 30 13.43 28.80 11.21
C SER A 30 14.27 27.83 12.05
N ALA A 31 13.61 26.85 12.69
CA ALA A 31 14.28 25.84 13.50
C ALA A 31 14.98 24.74 12.68
N TYR A 32 15.71 25.14 11.64
CA TYR A 32 16.59 24.20 10.92
C TYR A 32 17.83 23.90 11.76
N VAL A 33 18.32 22.67 11.67
CA VAL A 33 19.53 22.25 12.41
C VAL A 33 20.75 23.10 12.00
N SER A 34 20.82 23.50 10.71
CA SER A 34 21.86 24.36 10.19
C SER A 34 21.80 25.79 10.73
N SER A 35 20.61 26.37 10.86
CA SER A 35 20.45 27.73 11.41
C SER A 35 20.72 27.77 12.91
N ILE A 36 20.29 26.75 13.64
CA ILE A 36 20.57 26.62 15.08
C ILE A 36 22.08 26.48 15.33
N ALA A 37 22.78 25.66 14.54
CA ALA A 37 24.23 25.53 14.65
C ALA A 37 24.95 26.88 14.39
N TYR A 38 24.53 27.62 13.37
CA TYR A 38 25.06 28.94 13.06
C TYR A 38 24.82 29.95 14.19
N GLN A 39 23.60 29.99 14.75
CA GLN A 39 23.28 30.88 15.88
C GLN A 39 24.10 30.56 17.13
N ILE A 40 24.42 29.28 17.37
CA ILE A 40 25.29 28.87 18.48
C ILE A 40 26.72 29.39 18.26
N GLU A 41 27.26 29.26 17.04
CA GLU A 41 28.60 29.80 16.72
C GLU A 41 28.67 31.32 16.81
N GLU A 42 27.62 32.03 16.40
CA GLU A 42 27.55 33.49 16.45
C GLU A 42 27.44 34.03 17.89
N ASN A 43 26.63 33.37 18.71
CA ASN A 43 26.37 33.84 20.09
C ASN A 43 27.40 33.37 21.13
N TYR A 44 28.20 32.36 20.85
CA TYR A 44 29.17 31.79 21.78
C TYR A 44 30.58 31.77 21.14
N ALA A 45 31.38 32.76 21.47
CA ALA A 45 32.77 32.84 20.99
C ALA A 45 33.61 31.63 21.44
N GLY A 46 34.19 30.91 20.47
CA GLY A 46 35.05 29.75 20.72
C GLY A 46 34.34 28.39 20.74
N VAL A 47 33.06 28.34 20.40
CA VAL A 47 32.30 27.10 20.24
C VAL A 47 32.11 26.83 18.74
N ALA A 48 32.56 25.68 18.26
CA ALA A 48 32.24 25.21 16.90
C ALA A 48 31.03 24.27 16.95
N ALA A 49 29.90 24.70 16.42
CA ALA A 49 28.69 23.90 16.36
C ALA A 49 28.53 23.33 14.95
N LYS A 50 28.76 22.02 14.79
CA LYS A 50 28.60 21.33 13.51
C LYS A 50 27.32 20.51 13.49
N ALA A 51 26.40 20.84 12.58
CA ALA A 51 25.21 20.03 12.34
C ALA A 51 25.62 18.62 11.85
N MET A 52 25.31 17.58 12.62
CA MET A 52 25.59 16.20 12.24
C MET A 52 24.57 15.67 11.22
N MET A 53 24.59 16.21 10.02
CA MET A 53 23.66 15.84 8.93
C MET A 53 23.93 14.46 8.36
N GLN A 54 25.17 13.98 8.42
CA GLN A 54 25.53 12.66 7.86
C GLN A 54 24.76 11.50 8.50
N VAL A 55 24.42 11.58 9.78
CA VAL A 55 23.64 10.55 10.48
C VAL A 55 22.20 10.60 10.01
N SER A 56 21.60 11.79 9.93
CA SER A 56 20.21 11.98 9.49
C SER A 56 20.00 11.58 8.03
N ASP A 57 20.95 11.90 7.15
CA ASP A 57 20.89 11.51 5.73
C ASP A 57 21.06 10.00 5.54
N ALA A 58 21.95 9.37 6.30
CA ALA A 58 22.12 7.93 6.29
C ALA A 58 20.86 7.20 6.80
N GLU A 59 20.24 7.71 7.86
CA GLU A 59 19.02 7.17 8.44
C GLU A 59 17.84 7.28 7.47
N SER A 60 17.67 8.44 6.84
CA SER A 60 16.61 8.67 5.85
C SER A 60 16.77 7.79 4.61
N ASN A 61 17.99 7.54 4.14
CA ASN A 61 18.28 6.67 3.02
C ASN A 61 18.01 5.19 3.34
N ILE A 62 18.31 4.75 4.56
CA ILE A 62 18.00 3.40 5.03
C ILE A 62 16.49 3.21 5.10
N VAL A 63 15.75 4.14 5.69
CA VAL A 63 14.29 4.10 5.76
C VAL A 63 13.65 4.03 4.38
N LYS A 64 14.12 4.85 3.42
CA LYS A 64 13.64 4.82 2.02
C LYS A 64 13.90 3.48 1.34
N LYS A 65 15.08 2.88 1.56
CA LYS A 65 15.40 1.54 1.03
C LYS A 65 14.50 0.47 1.63
N ILE A 66 14.26 0.50 2.93
CA ILE A 66 13.34 -0.43 3.60
C ILE A 66 11.91 -0.26 3.06
N GLN A 67 11.42 0.97 2.92
CA GLN A 67 10.11 1.25 2.33
C GLN A 67 9.99 0.71 0.91
N SER A 68 11.03 0.89 0.08
CA SER A 68 11.06 0.35 -1.28
C SER A 68 11.02 -1.18 -1.30
N LEU A 69 11.79 -1.84 -0.44
CA LEU A 69 11.76 -3.30 -0.30
C LEU A 69 10.38 -3.80 0.16
N MET A 70 9.79 -3.15 1.16
CA MET A 70 8.43 -3.47 1.62
C MET A 70 7.40 -3.28 0.52
N GLY A 71 7.54 -2.23 -0.31
CA GLY A 71 6.70 -1.99 -1.49
C GLY A 71 6.78 -3.14 -2.50
N ILE A 72 7.99 -3.59 -2.82
CA ILE A 72 8.21 -4.72 -3.75
C ILE A 72 7.58 -6.01 -3.21
N VAL A 73 7.83 -6.34 -1.93
CA VAL A 73 7.25 -7.51 -1.27
C VAL A 73 5.71 -7.45 -1.29
N SER A 74 5.13 -6.27 -1.04
CA SER A 74 3.69 -6.07 -1.08
C SER A 74 3.12 -6.32 -2.48
N VAL A 75 3.77 -5.82 -3.53
CA VAL A 75 3.34 -6.07 -4.93
C VAL A 75 3.39 -7.56 -5.27
N ILE A 76 4.46 -8.26 -4.88
CA ILE A 76 4.58 -9.70 -5.08
C ILE A 76 3.47 -10.44 -4.32
N ALA A 77 3.21 -10.07 -3.07
CA ALA A 77 2.15 -10.68 -2.26
C ALA A 77 0.76 -10.49 -2.91
N LEU A 78 0.48 -9.29 -3.43
CA LEU A 78 -0.76 -8.99 -4.17
C LEU A 78 -0.89 -9.85 -5.44
N ALA A 79 0.19 -10.02 -6.19
CA ALA A 79 0.20 -10.86 -7.39
C ALA A 79 -0.08 -12.34 -7.05
N VAL A 80 0.59 -12.88 -6.04
CA VAL A 80 0.37 -14.26 -5.58
C VAL A 80 -1.06 -14.45 -5.07
N SER A 81 -1.60 -13.49 -4.33
CA SER A 81 -2.99 -13.52 -3.85
C SER A 81 -3.98 -13.51 -5.01
N SER A 82 -3.74 -12.73 -6.06
CA SER A 82 -4.58 -12.70 -7.27
C SER A 82 -4.60 -14.07 -7.99
N ILE A 83 -3.45 -14.74 -8.09
CA ILE A 83 -3.35 -16.10 -8.64
C ILE A 83 -4.16 -17.09 -7.78
N GLY A 84 -4.07 -16.98 -6.45
CA GLY A 84 -4.83 -17.80 -5.52
C GLY A 84 -6.34 -17.64 -5.72
N ILE A 85 -6.84 -16.41 -5.82
CA ILE A 85 -8.26 -16.11 -6.09
C ILE A 85 -8.68 -16.68 -7.44
N THR A 86 -7.86 -16.52 -8.48
CA THR A 86 -8.13 -17.10 -9.81
C THR A 86 -8.29 -18.61 -9.74
N SER A 87 -7.44 -19.31 -9.00
CA SER A 87 -7.50 -20.77 -8.82
C SER A 87 -8.77 -21.20 -8.11
N LEU A 88 -9.12 -20.53 -7.01
CA LEU A 88 -10.35 -20.80 -6.26
C LEU A 88 -11.60 -20.54 -7.09
N MET A 89 -11.68 -19.42 -7.78
CA MET A 89 -12.79 -19.08 -8.69
C MET A 89 -12.93 -20.10 -9.83
N THR A 90 -11.82 -20.51 -10.41
CA THR A 90 -11.85 -21.53 -11.47
C THR A 90 -12.41 -22.84 -10.94
N SER A 91 -11.98 -23.29 -9.76
CA SER A 91 -12.49 -24.48 -9.09
C SER A 91 -14.00 -24.39 -8.82
N GLU A 92 -14.46 -23.23 -8.33
CA GLU A 92 -15.88 -23.00 -8.04
C GLU A 92 -16.74 -23.05 -9.31
N ILE A 93 -16.29 -22.46 -10.40
CA ILE A 93 -16.96 -22.51 -11.71
C ILE A 93 -17.09 -23.96 -12.19
N TYR A 94 -16.03 -24.78 -12.06
CA TYR A 94 -16.10 -26.18 -12.43
C TYR A 94 -17.10 -26.97 -11.57
N ARG A 95 -17.17 -26.69 -10.30
CA ARG A 95 -18.14 -27.34 -9.38
C ARG A 95 -19.59 -27.00 -9.74
N ARG A 96 -19.85 -25.74 -10.14
CA ARG A 96 -21.19 -25.25 -10.52
C ARG A 96 -21.46 -25.29 -12.03
N LYS A 97 -20.66 -26.06 -12.80
CA LYS A 97 -20.75 -26.14 -14.26
C LYS A 97 -22.17 -26.47 -14.76
N LYS A 98 -22.87 -27.38 -14.07
CA LYS A 98 -24.26 -27.78 -14.44
C LYS A 98 -25.28 -26.64 -14.22
N GLU A 99 -25.13 -25.88 -13.14
CA GLU A 99 -26.00 -24.74 -12.86
C GLU A 99 -25.79 -23.64 -13.92
N ILE A 100 -24.52 -23.37 -14.28
CA ILE A 100 -24.17 -22.41 -15.33
C ILE A 100 -24.75 -22.85 -16.68
N GLY A 101 -24.66 -24.14 -17.00
CA GLY A 101 -25.24 -24.72 -18.22
C GLY A 101 -26.75 -24.56 -18.27
N LEU A 102 -27.44 -24.77 -17.14
CA LEU A 102 -28.88 -24.57 -17.02
C LEU A 102 -29.27 -23.09 -17.20
N LEU A 103 -28.57 -22.17 -16.57
CA LEU A 103 -28.79 -20.74 -16.73
C LEU A 103 -28.62 -20.30 -18.19
N LYS A 104 -27.59 -20.79 -18.89
CA LYS A 104 -27.42 -20.55 -20.34
C LYS A 104 -28.55 -21.14 -21.17
N ALA A 105 -29.04 -22.33 -20.81
CA ALA A 105 -30.13 -22.98 -21.57
C ALA A 105 -31.45 -22.21 -21.47
N ILE A 106 -31.72 -21.52 -20.38
CA ILE A 106 -32.92 -20.65 -20.20
C ILE A 106 -32.69 -19.21 -20.73
N GLY A 107 -31.51 -18.96 -21.34
CA GLY A 107 -31.22 -17.71 -22.06
C GLY A 107 -30.44 -16.64 -21.28
N ALA A 108 -29.86 -17.00 -20.14
CA ALA A 108 -29.00 -16.07 -19.41
C ALA A 108 -27.77 -15.68 -20.24
N SER A 109 -27.51 -14.39 -20.29
CA SER A 109 -26.34 -13.86 -20.96
C SER A 109 -25.05 -14.15 -20.19
N ASN A 110 -23.93 -14.25 -20.90
CA ASN A 110 -22.63 -14.44 -20.26
C ASN A 110 -22.30 -13.34 -19.23
N PHE A 111 -22.78 -12.11 -19.46
CA PHE A 111 -22.57 -10.99 -18.56
C PHE A 111 -23.37 -11.18 -17.25
N GLU A 112 -24.60 -11.66 -17.31
CA GLU A 112 -25.43 -11.92 -16.11
C GLU A 112 -24.82 -12.99 -15.23
N ILE A 113 -24.32 -14.07 -15.84
CA ILE A 113 -23.63 -15.14 -15.10
C ILE A 113 -22.35 -14.59 -14.46
N TYR A 114 -21.59 -13.79 -15.21
CA TYR A 114 -20.41 -13.14 -14.67
C TYR A 114 -20.75 -12.21 -13.50
N ALA A 115 -21.74 -11.34 -13.65
CA ALA A 115 -22.16 -10.41 -12.61
C ALA A 115 -22.57 -11.14 -11.32
N LEU A 116 -23.20 -12.30 -11.44
CA LEU A 116 -23.57 -13.14 -10.31
C LEU A 116 -22.33 -13.61 -9.53
N PHE A 117 -21.35 -14.23 -10.21
CA PHE A 117 -20.13 -14.70 -9.56
C PHE A 117 -19.24 -13.56 -9.07
N ALA A 118 -19.16 -12.45 -9.83
CA ALA A 118 -18.43 -11.26 -9.43
C ALA A 118 -19.02 -10.62 -8.17
N SER A 119 -20.34 -10.53 -8.05
CA SER A 119 -20.99 -10.00 -6.85
C SER A 119 -20.72 -10.86 -5.62
N GLU A 120 -20.76 -12.19 -5.75
CA GLU A 120 -20.43 -13.11 -4.67
C GLU A 120 -18.97 -12.93 -4.21
N SER A 121 -18.03 -12.86 -5.13
CA SER A 121 -16.61 -12.64 -4.81
C SER A 121 -16.32 -11.25 -4.22
N LEU A 122 -17.04 -10.21 -4.64
CA LEU A 122 -16.89 -8.87 -4.08
C LEU A 122 -17.37 -8.80 -2.61
N VAL A 123 -18.47 -9.49 -2.29
CA VAL A 123 -18.94 -9.58 -0.90
C VAL A 123 -17.91 -10.26 -0.02
N VAL A 124 -17.36 -11.40 -0.47
CA VAL A 124 -16.29 -12.10 0.26
C VAL A 124 -15.04 -11.21 0.39
N ALA A 125 -14.63 -10.53 -0.67
CA ALA A 125 -13.48 -9.63 -0.65
C ALA A 125 -13.66 -8.46 0.32
N PHE A 126 -14.87 -7.92 0.43
CA PHE A 126 -15.17 -6.85 1.38
C PHE A 126 -14.97 -7.31 2.83
N PHE A 127 -15.52 -8.44 3.22
CA PHE A 127 -15.32 -8.99 4.56
C PHE A 127 -13.87 -9.41 4.81
N ALA A 128 -13.21 -10.01 3.81
CA ALA A 128 -11.81 -10.37 3.89
C ALA A 128 -10.91 -9.13 4.06
N GLY A 129 -11.24 -8.01 3.40
CA GLY A 129 -10.53 -6.73 3.55
C GLY A 129 -10.62 -6.17 4.96
N ILE A 130 -11.80 -6.24 5.58
CA ILE A 130 -12.00 -5.80 6.98
C ILE A 130 -11.20 -6.70 7.94
N LEU A 131 -11.32 -8.02 7.80
CA LEU A 131 -10.59 -8.98 8.64
C LEU A 131 -9.07 -8.83 8.46
N GLY A 132 -8.61 -8.66 7.23
CA GLY A 132 -7.20 -8.43 6.92
C GLY A 132 -6.66 -7.14 7.53
N ALA A 133 -7.43 -6.06 7.51
CA ALA A 133 -7.06 -4.81 8.18
C ALA A 133 -6.93 -4.99 9.69
N PHE A 134 -7.89 -5.67 10.30
CA PHE A 134 -7.89 -5.91 11.75
C PHE A 134 -6.71 -6.78 12.18
N LEU A 135 -6.49 -7.90 11.50
CA LEU A 135 -5.36 -8.79 11.77
C LEU A 135 -4.00 -8.11 11.49
N GLY A 136 -3.90 -7.37 10.40
CA GLY A 136 -2.70 -6.61 10.05
C GLY A 136 -2.36 -5.56 11.10
N TYR A 137 -3.37 -4.82 11.57
CA TYR A 137 -3.19 -3.86 12.65
C TYR A 137 -2.77 -4.53 13.97
N ALA A 138 -3.44 -5.63 14.35
CA ALA A 138 -3.12 -6.35 15.58
C ALA A 138 -1.67 -6.86 15.58
N LEU A 139 -1.23 -7.47 14.46
CA LEU A 139 0.15 -7.93 14.31
C LEU A 139 1.15 -6.77 14.36
N SER A 140 0.87 -5.67 13.64
CA SER A 140 1.72 -4.48 13.66
C SER A 140 1.84 -3.87 15.06
N TYR A 141 0.75 -3.84 15.82
CA TYR A 141 0.73 -3.35 17.19
C TYR A 141 1.60 -4.22 18.12
N ILE A 142 1.46 -5.55 18.02
CA ILE A 142 2.25 -6.50 18.82
C ILE A 142 3.74 -6.36 18.52
N ILE A 143 4.11 -6.28 17.24
CA ILE A 143 5.51 -6.12 16.81
C ILE A 143 6.08 -4.79 17.30
N ALA A 144 5.34 -3.69 17.14
CA ALA A 144 5.79 -2.38 17.58
C ALA A 144 5.96 -2.31 19.10
N TYR A 145 5.01 -2.87 19.85
CA TYR A 145 5.12 -2.91 21.30
C TYR A 145 6.31 -3.76 21.78
N SER A 146 6.58 -4.87 21.10
CA SER A 146 7.70 -5.74 21.42
C SER A 146 9.07 -5.10 21.14
N ILE A 147 9.18 -4.29 20.07
CA ILE A 147 10.46 -3.70 19.65
C ILE A 147 10.69 -2.33 20.30
N PHE A 148 9.68 -1.49 20.33
CA PHE A 148 9.81 -0.08 20.74
C PHE A 148 9.26 0.21 22.14
N GLY A 149 8.51 -0.73 22.76
CA GLY A 149 7.89 -0.54 24.08
C GLY A 149 6.71 0.42 24.10
N TYR A 150 6.24 0.92 22.95
CA TYR A 150 5.05 1.77 22.83
C TYR A 150 4.16 1.32 21.67
N GLY A 151 2.85 1.56 21.80
CA GLY A 151 1.87 1.18 20.80
C GLY A 151 1.80 2.19 19.65
N ILE A 152 1.53 1.70 18.45
CA ILE A 152 1.29 2.53 17.27
C ILE A 152 -0.14 3.06 17.32
N GLY A 153 -0.34 4.36 17.07
CA GLY A 153 -1.67 4.95 16.92
C GLY A 153 -2.43 4.36 15.72
N ILE A 154 -3.75 4.30 15.84
CA ILE A 154 -4.62 3.80 14.77
C ILE A 154 -4.58 4.78 13.59
N ALA A 155 -4.07 4.33 12.45
CA ALA A 155 -4.15 5.07 11.21
C ALA A 155 -5.47 4.71 10.49
N TRP A 156 -6.50 5.52 10.67
CA TRP A 156 -7.84 5.29 10.10
C TRP A 156 -7.86 5.10 8.57
N ILE A 157 -6.85 5.63 7.87
CA ILE A 157 -6.69 5.48 6.42
C ILE A 157 -6.39 4.04 5.99
N VAL A 158 -5.86 3.21 6.88
CA VAL A 158 -5.48 1.81 6.57
C VAL A 158 -6.72 0.97 6.27
N LEU A 159 -7.83 1.20 6.97
CA LEU A 159 -9.05 0.43 6.80
C LEU A 159 -9.68 0.59 5.41
N PRO A 160 -9.99 1.81 4.91
CA PRO A 160 -10.52 1.96 3.55
C PRO A 160 -9.51 1.53 2.48
N LEU A 161 -8.22 1.72 2.73
CA LEU A 161 -7.17 1.33 1.80
C LEU A 161 -7.08 -0.19 1.66
N SER A 162 -7.14 -0.95 2.76
CA SER A 162 -7.11 -2.42 2.71
C SER A 162 -8.35 -3.00 2.02
N ILE A 163 -9.53 -2.43 2.25
CA ILE A 163 -10.75 -2.83 1.55
C ILE A 163 -10.62 -2.55 0.04
N ALA A 164 -10.11 -1.37 -0.34
CA ALA A 164 -9.90 -1.02 -1.74
C ALA A 164 -8.95 -2.01 -2.44
N PHE A 165 -7.82 -2.36 -1.81
CA PHE A 165 -6.91 -3.37 -2.34
C PHE A 165 -7.55 -4.76 -2.43
N ALA A 166 -8.33 -5.19 -1.42
CA ALA A 166 -9.02 -6.46 -1.45
C ALA A 166 -10.01 -6.55 -2.62
N LEU A 167 -10.77 -5.49 -2.87
CA LEU A 167 -11.70 -5.39 -4.00
C LEU A 167 -10.96 -5.40 -5.35
N LEU A 168 -9.87 -4.63 -5.46
CA LEU A 168 -9.05 -4.61 -6.68
C LEU A 168 -8.47 -5.98 -7.02
N ILE A 169 -7.94 -6.70 -6.04
CA ILE A 169 -7.39 -8.05 -6.23
C ILE A 169 -8.48 -9.03 -6.60
N SER A 170 -9.66 -8.94 -5.97
CA SER A 170 -10.80 -9.79 -6.28
C SER A 170 -11.27 -9.59 -7.72
N ILE A 171 -11.37 -8.34 -8.18
CA ILE A 171 -11.72 -8.02 -9.57
C ILE A 171 -10.64 -8.56 -10.53
N ALA A 172 -9.38 -8.29 -10.25
CA ALA A 172 -8.27 -8.76 -11.08
C ALA A 172 -8.23 -10.31 -11.18
N GLY A 173 -8.41 -10.99 -10.04
CA GLY A 173 -8.42 -12.46 -9.97
C GLY A 173 -9.63 -13.09 -10.66
N SER A 174 -10.76 -12.41 -10.73
CA SER A 174 -11.99 -12.90 -11.36
C SER A 174 -12.00 -12.75 -12.91
N LEU A 175 -11.16 -11.89 -13.46
CA LEU A 175 -11.11 -11.66 -14.92
C LEU A 175 -10.66 -12.88 -15.73
N VAL A 176 -9.72 -13.67 -15.20
CA VAL A 176 -9.16 -14.84 -15.90
C VAL A 176 -10.19 -15.98 -16.00
N PRO A 177 -10.85 -16.43 -14.90
CA PRO A 177 -11.82 -17.52 -14.97
C PRO A 177 -13.08 -17.16 -15.78
N MET A 178 -13.39 -15.88 -15.95
CA MET A 178 -14.51 -15.42 -16.75
C MET A 178 -14.43 -15.93 -18.20
N ARG A 179 -13.24 -15.96 -18.80
CA ARG A 179 -13.04 -16.46 -20.16
C ARG A 179 -13.41 -17.95 -20.28
N SER A 180 -13.22 -18.72 -19.22
CA SER A 180 -13.60 -20.13 -19.18
C SER A 180 -15.13 -20.33 -19.16
N VAL A 181 -15.88 -19.44 -18.49
CA VAL A 181 -17.35 -19.48 -18.47
C VAL A 181 -17.95 -19.20 -19.86
N VAL A 182 -17.37 -18.26 -20.59
CA VAL A 182 -17.85 -17.89 -21.93
C VAL A 182 -17.76 -19.07 -22.90
N ASN A 183 -16.71 -19.87 -22.79
CA ASN A 183 -16.44 -21.00 -23.69
C ASN A 183 -17.20 -22.29 -23.35
N LEU A 184 -17.97 -22.33 -22.25
CA LEU A 184 -18.79 -23.48 -21.89
C LEU A 184 -20.03 -23.56 -22.81
N LEU A 185 -20.04 -24.55 -23.70
CA LEU A 185 -21.20 -24.85 -24.55
C LEU A 185 -22.25 -25.58 -23.69
N PRO A 186 -23.54 -25.13 -23.68
CA PRO A 186 -24.60 -25.78 -22.91
C PRO A 186 -24.77 -27.26 -23.23
N ALA A 187 -24.57 -27.63 -24.49
CA ALA A 187 -24.69 -29.01 -24.95
C ALA A 187 -23.66 -29.96 -24.34
N GLU A 188 -22.39 -29.51 -24.21
CA GLU A 188 -21.31 -30.30 -23.61
C GLU A 188 -21.52 -30.55 -22.13
N VAL A 189 -22.07 -29.54 -21.42
CA VAL A 189 -22.28 -29.61 -19.98
C VAL A 189 -23.44 -30.53 -19.58
N LEU A 190 -24.47 -30.59 -20.42
CA LEU A 190 -25.65 -31.46 -20.20
C LEU A 190 -25.41 -32.89 -20.64
N TYR A 191 -24.49 -33.12 -21.63
CA TYR A 191 -24.20 -34.44 -22.19
C TYR A 191 -23.04 -35.19 -21.52
N ASP A 192 -22.28 -34.48 -20.63
CA ASP A 192 -21.17 -35.08 -19.89
C ASP A 192 -21.69 -36.03 -18.79
N ARG A 193 -22.03 -37.23 -19.26
CA ARG A 193 -22.52 -38.37 -18.49
C ARG A 193 -21.32 -39.24 -18.12
N LYS A 194 -20.58 -38.80 -17.06
CA LYS A 194 -19.71 -39.71 -16.32
C LYS A 194 -19.79 -39.43 -14.83
#